data_0f4521892c231989d415cd7014b96fd4
#
_entry.id   0f4521892c231989d415cd7014b96fd4
#
_cell.length_a   1.000
_cell.length_b   1.000
_cell.length_c   1.000
_cell.angle_alpha   90.00
_cell.angle_beta   90.00
_cell.angle_gamma   90.00
#
_symmetry.space_group_name_H-M   'P 1'
#
loop_
_entity.id
_entity.type
_entity.pdbx_description
1 polymer ?
#
loop_
_entity_poly.entity_id
_entity_poly.type
_entity_poly.pdbx_seq_one_letter_code
_entity_poly.pdbx_strand_id
1 'polypeptide(L)'
;MTETIKGTCHCGNLTAALNTEKKPQDMWLRACQCDFCRSHNMRSLSDADGRLEISVQDKSQFNRYHFGLNMVDFLICKLCGNYIGAVQQVDGQLFGIINANLTENRGERFGEAEHRFYEEETGKERSARRKAVWTPATLRIVS
;
A
#
# COMPACT_ATOMS: atom_id res chain seq x y z
N MET A 1 10.28 5.70 19.53
CA MET A 1 10.03 4.26 19.66
C MET A 1 9.44 3.74 18.36
N THR A 2 10.01 2.69 17.78
CA THR A 2 9.56 2.14 16.50
C THR A 2 8.34 1.24 16.71
N GLU A 3 7.33 1.44 15.90
CA GLU A 3 6.17 0.54 15.84
C GLU A 3 6.23 -0.29 14.57
N THR A 4 5.70 -1.51 14.62
CA THR A 4 5.49 -2.34 13.44
C THR A 4 4.00 -2.54 13.26
N ILE A 5 3.50 -2.06 12.12
CA ILE A 5 2.10 -2.24 11.74
C ILE A 5 2.04 -3.38 10.75
N LYS A 6 1.36 -4.45 11.11
CA LYS A 6 1.28 -5.66 10.30
C LYS A 6 -0.08 -5.75 9.63
N GLY A 7 -0.07 -6.21 8.38
CA GLY A 7 -1.27 -6.47 7.62
C GLY A 7 -1.17 -7.82 6.93
N THR A 8 -2.30 -8.39 6.61
CA THR A 8 -2.37 -9.67 5.91
C THR A 8 -3.64 -9.72 5.07
N CYS A 9 -3.58 -10.36 3.89
CA CYS A 9 -4.80 -10.68 3.19
C CYS A 9 -5.53 -11.77 3.97
N HIS A 10 -6.78 -11.98 3.67
CA HIS A 10 -7.63 -12.87 4.45
C HIS A 10 -7.08 -14.29 4.57
N CYS A 11 -6.50 -14.83 3.50
CA CYS A 11 -5.96 -16.21 3.52
C CYS A 11 -4.49 -16.29 3.98
N GLY A 12 -3.81 -15.18 4.16
CA GLY A 12 -2.42 -15.15 4.64
C GLY A 12 -1.35 -15.24 3.56
N ASN A 13 -1.72 -15.37 2.29
CA ASN A 13 -0.72 -15.47 1.22
C ASN A 13 0.10 -14.19 1.04
N LEU A 14 -0.52 -13.03 1.21
CA LEU A 14 0.15 -11.73 1.12
C LEU A 14 0.19 -11.10 2.50
N THR A 15 1.38 -10.70 2.93
CA THR A 15 1.55 -10.04 4.22
C THR A 15 2.35 -8.76 4.04
N ALA A 16 2.20 -7.84 4.97
CA ALA A 16 2.93 -6.57 4.95
C ALA A 16 3.34 -6.20 6.37
N ALA A 17 4.49 -5.56 6.48
CA ALA A 17 4.97 -5.02 7.74
C ALA A 17 5.53 -3.62 7.49
N LEU A 18 4.94 -2.63 8.15
CA LEU A 18 5.40 -1.24 8.11
C LEU A 18 6.08 -0.90 9.42
N ASN A 19 7.37 -0.60 9.35
CA ASN A 19 8.11 -0.13 10.51
C ASN A 19 8.10 1.40 10.48
N THR A 20 7.61 2.01 11.54
CA THR A 20 7.41 3.45 11.62
C THR A 20 7.63 3.94 13.05
N GLU A 21 8.05 5.19 13.19
CA GLU A 21 8.13 5.84 14.50
C GLU A 21 6.85 6.60 14.84
N LYS A 22 5.92 6.68 13.89
CA LYS A 22 4.64 7.35 14.08
C LYS A 22 3.65 6.42 14.76
N LYS A 23 2.77 6.99 15.57
CA LYS A 23 1.66 6.25 16.16
C LYS A 23 0.53 6.14 15.14
N PRO A 24 -0.25 5.05 15.13
CA PRO A 24 -1.34 4.90 14.18
C PRO A 24 -2.32 6.08 14.14
N GLN A 25 -2.65 6.66 15.29
CA GLN A 25 -3.58 7.79 15.33
C GLN A 25 -3.02 9.07 14.71
N ASP A 26 -1.69 9.14 14.55
CA ASP A 26 -1.01 10.30 13.96
C ASP A 26 -0.70 10.10 12.47
N MET A 27 -1.05 8.96 11.90
CA MET A 27 -0.77 8.65 10.51
C MET A 27 -1.88 9.20 9.60
N TRP A 28 -1.46 9.70 8.45
CA TRP A 28 -2.38 10.25 7.46
C TRP A 28 -2.86 9.15 6.51
N LEU A 29 -4.13 8.74 6.66
CA LEU A 29 -4.73 7.80 5.72
C LEU A 29 -5.34 8.55 4.55
N ARG A 30 -5.19 8.00 3.34
CA ARG A 30 -5.76 8.58 2.12
C ARG A 30 -6.69 7.57 1.47
N ALA A 31 -7.89 8.03 1.15
CA ALA A 31 -8.86 7.27 0.38
C ALA A 31 -8.81 7.79 -1.07
N CYS A 32 -7.96 7.17 -1.90
CA CYS A 32 -7.88 7.53 -3.31
C CYS A 32 -9.23 7.26 -3.97
N GLN A 33 -9.75 8.23 -4.69
CA GLN A 33 -11.08 8.17 -5.29
C GLN A 33 -11.08 7.72 -6.75
N CYS A 34 -9.97 7.16 -7.25
CA CYS A 34 -10.00 6.49 -8.54
C CYS A 34 -10.92 5.27 -8.47
N ASP A 35 -11.43 4.85 -9.63
CA ASP A 35 -12.41 3.77 -9.68
C ASP A 35 -11.90 2.48 -9.00
N PHE A 36 -10.63 2.14 -9.20
CA PHE A 36 -10.08 0.91 -8.63
C PHE A 36 -10.00 0.97 -7.10
N CYS A 37 -9.37 2.03 -6.56
CA CYS A 37 -9.22 2.15 -5.11
C CYS A 37 -10.56 2.32 -4.41
N ARG A 38 -11.44 3.11 -4.99
CA ARG A 38 -12.78 3.34 -4.43
C ARG A 38 -13.59 2.05 -4.40
N SER A 39 -13.50 1.22 -5.45
CA SER A 39 -14.25 -0.04 -5.49
C SER A 39 -13.78 -1.04 -4.43
N HIS A 40 -12.54 -0.91 -3.96
CA HIS A 40 -12.00 -1.72 -2.87
C HIS A 40 -12.10 -1.05 -1.50
N ASN A 41 -12.65 0.14 -1.44
CA ASN A 41 -12.71 0.95 -0.22
C ASN A 41 -11.32 1.09 0.43
N MET A 42 -10.32 1.31 -0.41
CA MET A 42 -8.91 1.35 -0.02
C MET A 42 -8.63 2.57 0.86
N ARG A 43 -7.97 2.33 1.99
CA ARG A 43 -7.40 3.40 2.82
C ARG A 43 -5.89 3.19 2.82
N SER A 44 -5.17 4.09 2.13
CA SER A 44 -3.74 3.98 1.94
C SER A 44 -2.98 4.42 3.19
N LEU A 45 -2.06 3.58 3.61
CA LEU A 45 -1.20 3.82 4.76
C LEU A 45 0.25 3.79 4.31
N SER A 46 1.02 4.82 4.65
CA SER A 46 2.44 4.87 4.36
C SER A 46 3.14 5.87 5.30
N ASP A 47 4.47 5.77 5.35
CA ASP A 47 5.32 6.68 6.08
C ASP A 47 6.63 6.82 5.29
N ALA A 48 6.88 8.01 4.74
CA ALA A 48 8.06 8.26 3.91
C ALA A 48 9.37 8.01 4.68
N ASP A 49 9.32 8.14 6.01
CA ASP A 49 10.50 7.91 6.86
C ASP A 49 10.58 6.49 7.41
N GLY A 50 9.63 5.64 7.06
CA GLY A 50 9.57 4.25 7.53
C GLY A 50 10.18 3.27 6.56
N ARG A 51 9.89 2.00 6.81
CA ARG A 51 10.28 0.88 5.94
C ARG A 51 9.10 -0.07 5.79
N LEU A 52 8.85 -0.49 4.57
CA LEU A 52 7.75 -1.41 4.26
C LEU A 52 8.30 -2.69 3.67
N GLU A 53 7.89 -3.83 4.21
CA GLU A 53 8.17 -5.13 3.60
C GLU A 53 6.85 -5.80 3.25
N ILE A 54 6.69 -6.16 1.98
CA ILE A 54 5.54 -6.94 1.52
C ILE A 54 6.05 -8.30 1.12
N SER A 55 5.41 -9.36 1.62
CA SER A 55 5.81 -10.74 1.36
C SER A 55 4.71 -11.51 0.66
N VAL A 56 5.11 -12.34 -0.31
CA VAL A 56 4.22 -13.22 -1.05
C VAL A 56 4.67 -14.66 -0.78
N GLN A 57 3.79 -15.49 -0.21
CA GLN A 57 4.13 -16.87 0.10
C GLN A 57 4.08 -17.77 -1.13
N ASP A 58 3.01 -17.66 -1.90
CA ASP A 58 2.83 -18.44 -3.13
C ASP A 58 2.63 -17.47 -4.31
N LYS A 59 3.67 -17.33 -5.12
CA LYS A 59 3.66 -16.41 -6.26
C LYS A 59 2.64 -16.79 -7.34
N SER A 60 2.24 -18.06 -7.41
CA SER A 60 1.26 -18.51 -8.38
C SER A 60 -0.15 -17.99 -8.04
N GLN A 61 -0.37 -17.58 -6.80
CA GLN A 61 -1.65 -17.08 -6.31
C GLN A 61 -1.61 -15.57 -6.04
N PHE A 62 -0.82 -14.85 -6.80
CA PHE A 62 -0.56 -13.43 -6.60
C PHE A 62 -0.66 -12.71 -7.95
N ASN A 63 -1.37 -11.60 -7.96
CA ASN A 63 -1.58 -10.79 -9.16
C ASN A 63 -0.97 -9.40 -9.01
N ARG A 64 -0.29 -8.96 -10.05
CA ARG A 64 0.16 -7.57 -10.20
C ARG A 64 -0.75 -6.92 -11.22
N TYR A 65 -1.75 -6.20 -10.76
CA TYR A 65 -2.72 -5.56 -11.64
C TYR A 65 -2.22 -4.18 -12.07
N HIS A 66 -2.40 -3.85 -13.33
CA HIS A 66 -2.01 -2.56 -13.91
C HIS A 66 -3.18 -1.92 -14.61
N PHE A 67 -3.27 -0.62 -14.54
CA PHE A 67 -4.23 0.16 -15.32
C PHE A 67 -3.74 1.60 -15.47
N GLY A 68 -4.46 2.39 -16.26
CA GLY A 68 -4.12 3.79 -16.49
C GLY A 68 -2.74 3.92 -17.12
N LEU A 69 -1.82 4.61 -16.44
CA LEU A 69 -0.47 4.85 -16.95
C LEU A 69 0.47 3.65 -16.79
N ASN A 70 0.00 2.56 -16.19
CA ASN A 70 0.77 1.33 -15.96
C ASN A 70 2.05 1.55 -15.13
N MET A 71 2.04 2.52 -14.23
CA MET A 71 3.21 2.86 -13.42
C MET A 71 3.27 2.09 -12.12
N VAL A 72 2.16 1.54 -11.66
CA VAL A 72 2.00 0.95 -10.33
C VAL A 72 1.58 -0.50 -10.47
N ASP A 73 2.19 -1.36 -9.64
CA ASP A 73 1.73 -2.73 -9.45
C ASP A 73 0.77 -2.74 -8.27
N PHE A 74 -0.50 -3.03 -8.54
CA PHE A 74 -1.51 -3.20 -7.51
C PHE A 74 -1.52 -4.67 -7.12
N LEU A 75 -1.24 -4.97 -5.85
CA LEU A 75 -0.96 -6.32 -5.38
C LEU A 75 -2.22 -6.96 -4.83
N ILE A 76 -2.68 -8.00 -5.51
CA ILE A 76 -3.96 -8.65 -5.22
C ILE A 76 -3.75 -10.15 -5.02
N CYS A 77 -4.32 -10.69 -3.95
CA CYS A 77 -4.32 -12.13 -3.73
C CYS A 77 -5.35 -12.80 -4.62
N LYS A 78 -4.93 -13.81 -5.37
CA LYS A 78 -5.87 -14.57 -6.23
C LYS A 78 -6.79 -15.47 -5.44
N LEU A 79 -6.36 -15.92 -4.26
CA LEU A 79 -7.14 -16.86 -3.46
C LEU A 79 -8.28 -16.18 -2.71
N CYS A 80 -8.01 -15.06 -2.05
CA CYS A 80 -9.02 -14.38 -1.24
C CYS A 80 -9.49 -13.05 -1.82
N GLY A 81 -8.85 -12.56 -2.87
CA GLY A 81 -9.27 -11.34 -3.56
C GLY A 81 -8.88 -10.03 -2.88
N ASN A 82 -8.17 -10.06 -1.76
CA ASN A 82 -7.80 -8.84 -1.08
C ASN A 82 -6.72 -8.07 -1.84
N TYR A 83 -6.90 -6.75 -1.87
CA TYR A 83 -5.92 -5.79 -2.37
C TYR A 83 -5.08 -5.34 -1.17
N ILE A 84 -3.85 -5.88 -1.04
CA ILE A 84 -3.00 -5.64 0.13
C ILE A 84 -2.28 -4.30 0.07
N GLY A 85 -1.92 -3.84 -1.11
CA GLY A 85 -1.15 -2.62 -1.28
C GLY A 85 -0.69 -2.45 -2.70
N ALA A 86 0.15 -1.45 -2.91
CA ALA A 86 0.65 -1.12 -4.24
C ALA A 86 2.10 -0.70 -4.14
N VAL A 87 2.87 -0.95 -5.21
CA VAL A 87 4.27 -0.58 -5.28
C VAL A 87 4.59 0.07 -6.62
N GLN A 88 5.56 0.97 -6.60
CA GLN A 88 6.11 1.60 -7.81
C GLN A 88 7.59 1.85 -7.65
N GLN A 89 8.37 1.57 -8.69
CA GLN A 89 9.77 1.98 -8.71
C GLN A 89 9.88 3.42 -9.18
N VAL A 90 10.64 4.22 -8.43
CA VAL A 90 10.95 5.60 -8.80
C VAL A 90 12.45 5.79 -8.56
N ASP A 91 13.17 6.18 -9.59
CA ASP A 91 14.63 6.43 -9.52
C ASP A 91 15.40 5.24 -8.92
N GLY A 92 15.00 4.02 -9.27
CA GLY A 92 15.68 2.80 -8.83
C GLY A 92 15.32 2.30 -7.44
N GLN A 93 14.44 3.00 -6.72
CA GLN A 93 13.96 2.60 -5.40
C GLN A 93 12.49 2.21 -5.48
N LEU A 94 12.13 1.11 -4.84
CA LEU A 94 10.73 0.70 -4.73
C LEU A 94 10.07 1.47 -3.58
N PHE A 95 8.89 2.00 -3.85
CA PHE A 95 8.04 2.66 -2.87
C PHE A 95 6.69 1.97 -2.81
N GLY A 96 6.08 1.92 -1.64
CA GLY A 96 4.82 1.21 -1.50
C GLY A 96 3.88 1.80 -0.47
N ILE A 97 2.64 1.35 -0.56
CA ILE A 97 1.57 1.62 0.40
C ILE A 97 0.91 0.32 0.76
N ILE A 98 0.29 0.29 1.93
CA ILE A 98 -0.53 -0.84 2.35
C ILE A 98 -1.95 -0.39 2.59
N ASN A 99 -2.87 -1.35 2.52
CA ASN A 99 -4.27 -1.12 2.80
C ASN A 99 -4.52 -1.21 4.30
N ALA A 100 -4.83 -0.08 4.92
CA ALA A 100 -5.08 -0.02 6.36
C ALA A 100 -6.22 -0.95 6.80
N ASN A 101 -7.15 -1.25 5.90
CA ASN A 101 -8.28 -2.14 6.20
C ASN A 101 -7.82 -3.57 6.52
N LEU A 102 -6.63 -3.97 6.08
CA LEU A 102 -6.10 -5.32 6.26
C LEU A 102 -5.08 -5.38 7.39
N THR A 103 -4.85 -4.28 8.11
CA THR A 103 -3.91 -4.25 9.23
C THR A 103 -4.58 -4.77 10.50
N GLU A 104 -3.75 -5.21 11.44
CA GLU A 104 -4.23 -5.67 12.75
C GLU A 104 -4.96 -4.57 13.51
N ASN A 105 -4.65 -3.32 13.21
CA ASN A 105 -5.27 -2.18 13.88
C ASN A 105 -6.71 -1.92 13.40
N ARG A 106 -7.12 -2.51 12.28
CA ARG A 106 -8.50 -2.47 11.73
C ARG A 106 -9.13 -1.08 11.65
N GLY A 107 -8.29 -0.04 11.57
CA GLY A 107 -8.77 1.32 11.51
C GLY A 107 -9.23 1.93 12.83
N GLU A 108 -9.33 1.13 13.90
CA GLU A 108 -9.76 1.65 15.21
C GLU A 108 -8.76 2.64 15.80
N ARG A 109 -7.48 2.44 15.53
CA ARG A 109 -6.39 3.29 16.01
C ARG A 109 -5.99 4.37 15.03
N PHE A 110 -6.52 4.34 13.83
CA PHE A 110 -6.25 5.34 12.80
C PHE A 110 -7.33 6.43 12.82
N GLY A 111 -6.98 7.61 12.32
CA GLY A 111 -7.95 8.66 12.08
C GLY A 111 -8.77 8.39 10.82
N GLU A 112 -9.67 9.31 10.48
CA GLU A 112 -10.44 9.21 9.25
C GLU A 112 -9.53 9.34 8.02
N ALA A 113 -9.85 8.60 6.96
CA ALA A 113 -9.14 8.72 5.70
C ALA A 113 -9.61 9.95 4.94
N GLU A 114 -8.66 10.70 4.42
CA GLU A 114 -8.94 11.87 3.60
C GLU A 114 -9.15 11.45 2.15
N HIS A 115 -10.25 11.88 1.53
CA HIS A 115 -10.51 11.63 0.12
C HIS A 115 -9.53 12.40 -0.74
N ARG A 116 -8.89 11.71 -1.68
CA ARG A 116 -7.91 12.31 -2.59
C ARG A 116 -8.27 12.00 -4.02
N PHE A 117 -8.08 12.99 -4.87
CA PHE A 117 -8.39 12.92 -6.30
C PHE A 117 -7.11 13.25 -7.07
N TYR A 118 -6.60 12.28 -7.83
CA TYR A 118 -5.30 12.38 -8.50
C TYR A 118 -5.38 12.38 -10.03
N GLU A 119 -6.57 12.39 -10.59
CA GLU A 119 -6.75 12.24 -12.03
C GLU A 119 -6.14 13.36 -12.85
N GLU A 120 -5.96 14.54 -12.27
CA GLU A 120 -5.35 15.68 -12.96
C GLU A 120 -3.82 15.63 -12.99
N GLU A 121 -3.22 14.76 -12.21
CA GLU A 121 -1.77 14.64 -12.16
C GLU A 121 -1.20 13.98 -13.41
N THR A 122 -0.08 14.52 -13.92
CA THR A 122 0.72 13.88 -14.96
C THR A 122 1.46 12.67 -14.36
N GLY A 123 2.04 11.81 -15.22
CA GLY A 123 2.85 10.70 -14.75
C GLY A 123 4.04 11.17 -13.90
N LYS A 124 4.69 12.26 -14.31
CA LYS A 124 5.82 12.83 -13.56
C LYS A 124 5.38 13.33 -12.18
N GLU A 125 4.25 13.99 -12.11
CA GLU A 125 3.70 14.48 -10.83
C GLU A 125 3.33 13.32 -9.91
N ARG A 126 2.77 12.24 -10.46
CA ARG A 126 2.44 11.04 -9.69
C ARG A 126 3.67 10.40 -9.08
N SER A 127 4.74 10.25 -9.87
CA SER A 127 6.00 9.68 -9.37
C SER A 127 6.62 10.54 -8.29
N ALA A 128 6.61 11.86 -8.46
CA ALA A 128 7.15 12.78 -7.46
C ALA A 128 6.36 12.71 -6.15
N ARG A 129 5.04 12.67 -6.22
CA ARG A 129 4.18 12.56 -5.03
C ARG A 129 4.44 11.23 -4.31
N ARG A 130 4.49 10.14 -5.04
CA ARG A 130 4.70 8.81 -4.45
C ARG A 130 6.06 8.71 -3.78
N LYS A 131 7.10 9.23 -4.41
CA LYS A 131 8.43 9.28 -3.80
C LYS A 131 8.42 10.07 -2.48
N ALA A 132 7.63 11.12 -2.40
CA ALA A 132 7.57 11.98 -1.22
C ALA A 132 6.67 11.41 -0.10
N VAL A 133 5.67 10.60 -0.44
CA VAL A 133 4.62 10.17 0.50
C VAL A 133 4.65 8.67 0.78
N TRP A 134 4.95 7.86 -0.23
CA TRP A 134 4.97 6.41 -0.08
C TRP A 134 6.22 5.97 0.69
N THR A 135 6.18 4.77 1.24
CA THR A 135 7.27 4.23 2.07
C THR A 135 8.28 3.50 1.20
N PRO A 136 9.59 3.70 1.44
CA PRO A 136 10.60 2.83 0.84
C PRO A 136 10.29 1.38 1.17
N ALA A 137 10.24 0.53 0.14
CA ALA A 137 9.67 -0.80 0.26
C ALA A 137 10.56 -1.88 -0.33
N THR A 138 10.37 -3.10 0.16
CA THR A 138 10.87 -4.32 -0.46
C THR A 138 9.68 -5.25 -0.71
N LEU A 139 9.73 -5.97 -1.83
CA LEU A 139 8.75 -7.00 -2.16
C LEU A 139 9.49 -8.33 -2.17
N ARG A 140 9.16 -9.20 -1.24
CA ARG A 140 9.81 -10.48 -1.06
C ARG A 140 8.88 -11.60 -1.52
N ILE A 141 9.33 -12.37 -2.48
CA ILE A 141 8.58 -13.52 -2.98
C ILE A 141 9.27 -14.78 -2.45
N VAL A 142 8.57 -15.52 -1.59
CA VAL A 142 9.15 -16.66 -0.87
C VAL A 142 9.26 -17.88 -1.78
N SER A 143 8.28 -18.11 -2.66
CA SER A 143 8.30 -19.28 -3.55
C SER A 143 7.62 -19.04 -4.88
#